data_952f78130d8a5702b763bbcc877288b5
#
_entry.id   952f78130d8a5702b763bbcc877288b5
#
_cell.length_a   1.000
_cell.length_b   1.000
_cell.length_c   1.000
_cell.angle_alpha   90.00
_cell.angle_beta   90.00
_cell.angle_gamma   90.00
#
_symmetry.space_group_name_H-M   'P 1'
#
loop_
_entity.id
_entity.type
_entity.pdbx_description
1 polymer ?
#
loop_
_entity_poly.entity_id
_entity_poly.type
_entity_poly.pdbx_seq_one_letter_code
_entity_poly.pdbx_strand_id
1 'polypeptide(L)'
;MSKKGYRGFSNRREKIEEGKEPVVDESSIRHDLINPELFGNEAGDDEELEVLDSYYLDKPEFDRFYSPNSRLAFVRSRKGVGKSALLKQTLFRRKKLGDGDILIYVKASDLIAMQDVKGSSPDELLYGWQQRICSQINLELGASLKVGFTDDSMMLIESAELAGFRNRNIVSALFDRMKVKGLGTELDRNRIGMSDPHALLRRVMDKKDITVWLFIDDVDATFVNTEHERLKASTFFSACRNIISSVKGLCIRASVRSDVWSVLAQHDEAMDKCEQYMLDLTWSTAETGRIIVNKIHSYFNRYYSGDSRYASLSPIRDEGVIRKIVFKEPFYWGPRKVESFRPVHILSAGRPRWAAQLCKLAGKDAYDKSTSRISIGHVRSVMRDYGQFRVSDLYKEHRHQCPVLQDIVESFSGASYRFTTDELLEHISDKIIKRVGVPKIDGVSSDKGGLSVAHFLFRCGFIAARDESDVTGLGFMRYEERPNLLSSGVNLDDGLNWEIHPSYREVLRVKQKAGEATHF
;
A
#
# COMPACT_ATOMS: atom_id res chain seq x y z
N MET A 1 -35.39 58.15 -11.80
CA MET A 1 -34.17 58.94 -11.64
C MET A 1 -33.20 58.22 -10.70
N SER A 2 -32.06 58.05 -11.11
CA SER A 2 -30.70 57.75 -10.62
C SER A 2 -30.15 56.40 -11.00
N LYS A 3 -29.33 56.42 -12.08
CA LYS A 3 -28.42 55.36 -12.51
C LYS A 3 -27.22 55.34 -11.58
N LYS A 4 -26.93 54.17 -10.94
CA LYS A 4 -25.62 53.93 -10.33
C LYS A 4 -24.82 52.96 -11.23
N GLY A 5 -23.68 53.47 -11.71
CA GLY A 5 -22.79 52.78 -12.62
C GLY A 5 -22.02 51.64 -11.99
N TYR A 6 -21.89 50.60 -12.74
CA TYR A 6 -20.94 49.49 -12.49
C TYR A 6 -19.51 49.97 -12.79
N ARG A 7 -18.66 49.96 -11.74
CA ARG A 7 -17.21 50.15 -11.91
C ARG A 7 -16.60 48.80 -12.36
N GLY A 8 -15.95 48.84 -13.51
CA GLY A 8 -15.20 47.72 -14.07
C GLY A 8 -14.01 47.35 -13.18
N PHE A 9 -13.88 46.06 -12.93
CA PHE A 9 -12.65 45.47 -12.37
C PHE A 9 -11.60 45.43 -13.50
N SER A 10 -10.54 46.19 -13.34
CA SER A 10 -9.39 46.17 -14.22
C SER A 10 -8.61 44.88 -13.97
N ASN A 11 -8.45 44.07 -15.00
CA ASN A 11 -7.53 42.95 -15.09
C ASN A 11 -6.08 43.47 -14.96
N ARG A 12 -5.54 43.49 -13.75
CA ARG A 12 -4.08 43.46 -13.55
C ARG A 12 -3.62 42.03 -13.78
N ARG A 13 -3.16 41.75 -14.98
CA ARG A 13 -2.24 40.64 -15.25
C ARG A 13 -0.93 40.98 -14.52
N GLU A 14 -0.72 40.39 -13.36
CA GLU A 14 0.60 40.34 -12.75
C GLU A 14 1.49 39.55 -13.72
N LYS A 15 2.50 40.22 -14.25
CA LYS A 15 3.63 39.58 -14.91
C LYS A 15 4.28 38.67 -13.86
N ILE A 16 4.13 37.35 -14.04
CA ILE A 16 4.96 36.37 -13.35
C ILE A 16 6.37 36.64 -13.88
N GLU A 17 7.22 37.22 -13.05
CA GLU A 17 8.66 37.26 -13.31
C GLU A 17 9.12 35.82 -13.51
N GLU A 18 9.70 35.54 -14.68
CA GLU A 18 10.43 34.30 -14.94
C GLU A 18 11.56 34.23 -13.91
N GLY A 19 11.32 33.47 -12.82
CA GLY A 19 12.29 33.27 -11.77
C GLY A 19 13.58 32.72 -12.35
N LYS A 20 14.69 33.32 -12.02
CA LYS A 20 16.03 32.84 -12.35
C LYS A 20 16.10 31.36 -12.00
N GLU A 21 16.46 30.51 -12.98
CA GLU A 21 16.76 29.10 -12.70
C GLU A 21 17.83 29.06 -11.62
N PRO A 22 17.66 28.24 -10.56
CA PRO A 22 18.69 28.10 -9.55
C PRO A 22 19.96 27.61 -10.26
N VAL A 23 21.06 28.34 -10.09
CA VAL A 23 22.37 27.90 -10.55
C VAL A 23 22.79 26.75 -9.64
N VAL A 24 22.40 25.56 -10.02
CA VAL A 24 22.76 24.33 -9.33
C VAL A 24 24.11 23.87 -9.92
N ASP A 25 25.07 23.55 -9.05
CA ASP A 25 26.30 22.91 -9.50
C ASP A 25 25.96 21.54 -10.10
N GLU A 26 25.96 21.48 -11.43
CA GLU A 26 25.54 20.28 -12.17
C GLU A 26 26.43 19.07 -11.87
N SER A 27 27.68 19.28 -11.44
CA SER A 27 28.62 18.20 -11.12
C SER A 27 28.26 17.50 -9.81
N SER A 28 27.76 18.22 -8.80
CA SER A 28 27.40 17.64 -7.51
C SER A 28 26.14 16.78 -7.62
N ILE A 29 25.12 17.25 -8.35
CA ILE A 29 23.85 16.52 -8.51
C ILE A 29 24.02 15.22 -9.28
N ARG A 30 24.98 15.14 -10.20
CA ARG A 30 25.22 13.90 -10.95
C ARG A 30 25.48 12.71 -10.02
N HIS A 31 26.24 12.88 -8.95
CA HIS A 31 26.50 11.83 -7.96
C HIS A 31 25.27 11.50 -7.13
N ASP A 32 24.40 12.47 -6.87
CA ASP A 32 23.15 12.21 -6.15
C ASP A 32 22.20 11.30 -6.92
N LEU A 33 22.25 11.29 -8.27
CA LEU A 33 21.39 10.44 -9.09
C LEU A 33 21.56 8.94 -8.83
N ILE A 34 22.74 8.51 -8.32
CA ILE A 34 22.99 7.11 -7.94
C ILE A 34 22.81 6.85 -6.45
N ASN A 35 22.55 7.90 -5.65
CA ASN A 35 22.28 7.71 -4.24
C ASN A 35 20.90 7.06 -4.04
N PRO A 36 20.80 5.88 -3.40
CA PRO A 36 19.54 5.17 -3.23
C PRO A 36 18.51 5.94 -2.41
N GLU A 37 18.94 6.92 -1.59
CA GLU A 37 18.06 7.70 -0.74
C GLU A 37 17.41 8.90 -1.46
N LEU A 38 17.88 9.30 -2.65
CA LEU A 38 17.31 10.42 -3.40
C LEU A 38 15.80 10.22 -3.66
N PHE A 39 15.40 9.00 -3.96
CA PHE A 39 14.01 8.63 -4.17
C PHE A 39 13.42 7.82 -3.00
N GLY A 40 14.11 7.79 -1.85
CA GLY A 40 13.71 7.08 -0.64
C GLY A 40 13.70 5.56 -0.79
N ASN A 41 13.41 4.85 0.29
CA ASN A 41 13.32 3.40 0.24
C ASN A 41 12.16 2.94 -0.65
N GLU A 42 12.33 1.81 -1.34
CA GLU A 42 11.27 1.20 -2.15
C GLU A 42 10.20 0.55 -1.26
N ALA A 43 10.61 0.01 -0.12
CA ALA A 43 9.71 -0.53 0.89
C ALA A 43 9.53 0.49 2.02
N GLY A 44 8.31 1.00 2.19
CA GLY A 44 8.03 1.98 3.25
C GLY A 44 8.12 1.38 4.66
N ASP A 45 8.12 0.05 4.77
CA ASP A 45 8.35 -0.69 6.02
C ASP A 45 9.84 -0.78 6.41
N ASP A 46 10.76 -0.51 5.48
CA ASP A 46 12.19 -0.47 5.75
C ASP A 46 12.72 0.96 6.00
N GLU A 47 11.86 1.98 5.84
CA GLU A 47 12.26 3.38 6.06
C GLU A 47 12.26 3.72 7.55
N GLU A 48 13.23 4.53 7.97
CA GLU A 48 13.24 5.14 9.30
C GLU A 48 12.04 6.09 9.47
N LEU A 49 11.43 6.09 10.66
CA LEU A 49 10.18 6.83 10.90
C LEU A 49 10.33 8.33 10.67
N GLU A 50 11.43 8.92 11.09
CA GLU A 50 11.75 10.34 10.94
C GLU A 50 11.95 10.70 9.45
N VAL A 51 12.59 9.83 8.68
CA VAL A 51 12.79 10.00 7.24
C VAL A 51 11.46 9.87 6.51
N LEU A 52 10.66 8.86 6.85
CA LEU A 52 9.32 8.68 6.29
C LEU A 52 8.45 9.93 6.54
N ASP A 53 8.40 10.42 7.77
CA ASP A 53 7.63 11.62 8.14
C ASP A 53 8.05 12.87 7.34
N SER A 54 9.34 13.00 7.04
CA SER A 54 9.88 14.16 6.33
C SER A 54 9.40 14.29 4.88
N TYR A 55 8.97 13.21 4.25
CA TYR A 55 8.46 13.21 2.88
C TYR A 55 7.04 12.65 2.72
N TYR A 56 6.41 12.23 3.82
CA TYR A 56 5.08 11.64 3.75
C TYR A 56 4.05 12.63 3.19
N LEU A 57 3.29 12.19 2.19
CA LEU A 57 2.19 12.98 1.65
C LEU A 57 0.89 12.64 2.36
N ASP A 58 0.36 13.60 3.06
CA ASP A 58 -0.90 13.48 3.79
C ASP A 58 -2.12 13.75 2.92
N LYS A 59 -3.25 13.14 3.29
CA LYS A 59 -4.54 13.32 2.61
C LYS A 59 -5.66 13.47 3.65
N PRO A 60 -6.71 14.26 3.36
CA PRO A 60 -7.83 14.41 4.28
C PRO A 60 -8.51 13.09 4.66
N GLU A 61 -8.53 12.12 3.72
CA GLU A 61 -9.12 10.79 3.95
C GLU A 61 -8.39 10.01 5.05
N PHE A 62 -7.12 10.36 5.35
CA PHE A 62 -6.31 9.69 6.38
C PHE A 62 -6.68 10.15 7.79
N ASP A 63 -7.41 11.25 7.97
CA ASP A 63 -7.79 11.78 9.29
C ASP A 63 -8.50 10.72 10.13
N ARG A 64 -9.40 9.93 9.52
CA ARG A 64 -10.05 8.82 10.23
C ARG A 64 -9.06 7.74 10.71
N PHE A 65 -7.94 7.59 10.02
CA PHE A 65 -6.90 6.62 10.37
C PHE A 65 -6.06 7.10 11.56
N TYR A 66 -5.89 8.43 11.68
CA TYR A 66 -5.17 9.07 12.77
C TYR A 66 -6.03 9.31 14.02
N SER A 67 -7.35 9.38 13.86
CA SER A 67 -8.27 9.76 14.94
C SER A 67 -8.53 8.61 15.92
N PRO A 68 -8.42 8.83 17.24
CA PRO A 68 -8.84 7.86 18.25
C PRO A 68 -10.37 7.64 18.28
N ASN A 69 -11.14 8.58 17.76
CA ASN A 69 -12.60 8.45 17.66
C ASN A 69 -13.00 7.39 16.64
N SER A 70 -12.18 7.16 15.61
CA SER A 70 -12.33 6.07 14.68
C SER A 70 -11.58 4.85 15.21
N ARG A 71 -12.18 4.11 16.15
CA ARG A 71 -11.52 3.02 16.88
C ARG A 71 -11.12 1.83 15.98
N LEU A 72 -11.76 1.65 14.85
CA LEU A 72 -11.45 0.63 13.86
C LEU A 72 -11.28 1.26 12.49
N ALA A 73 -10.17 1.00 11.82
CA ALA A 73 -9.99 1.35 10.42
C ALA A 73 -9.03 0.35 9.74
N PHE A 74 -9.39 -0.02 8.54
CA PHE A 74 -8.61 -0.87 7.65
C PHE A 74 -8.15 -0.07 6.43
N VAL A 75 -7.01 -0.41 5.87
CA VAL A 75 -6.54 0.17 4.63
C VAL A 75 -6.33 -0.92 3.59
N ARG A 76 -6.92 -0.74 2.41
CA ARG A 76 -6.70 -1.63 1.28
C ARG A 76 -6.06 -0.89 0.11
N SER A 77 -5.15 -1.56 -0.54
CA SER A 77 -4.58 -1.15 -1.83
C SER A 77 -3.79 -2.30 -2.45
N ARG A 78 -3.35 -2.10 -3.69
CA ARG A 78 -2.36 -2.99 -4.30
C ARG A 78 -1.02 -2.92 -3.58
N LYS A 79 -0.16 -3.92 -3.83
CA LYS A 79 1.21 -3.94 -3.31
C LYS A 79 2.00 -2.71 -3.78
N GLY A 80 2.80 -2.11 -2.88
CA GLY A 80 3.67 -0.97 -3.22
C GLY A 80 3.00 0.39 -3.29
N VAL A 81 1.71 0.49 -2.90
CA VAL A 81 0.97 1.77 -2.86
C VAL A 81 1.24 2.55 -1.56
N GLY A 82 1.59 1.89 -0.45
CA GLY A 82 1.97 2.58 0.79
C GLY A 82 1.14 2.24 2.03
N LYS A 83 0.48 1.08 2.09
CA LYS A 83 -0.28 0.64 3.28
C LYS A 83 0.55 0.64 4.56
N SER A 84 1.70 -0.03 4.52
CA SER A 84 2.64 -0.10 5.66
C SER A 84 3.18 1.28 6.04
N ALA A 85 3.41 2.15 5.06
CA ALA A 85 3.81 3.54 5.31
C ALA A 85 2.72 4.33 6.06
N LEU A 86 1.43 4.14 5.73
CA LEU A 86 0.32 4.77 6.45
C LEU A 86 0.22 4.26 7.90
N LEU A 87 0.39 2.95 8.13
CA LEU A 87 0.42 2.38 9.48
C LEU A 87 1.58 2.98 10.29
N LYS A 88 2.79 3.00 9.74
CA LYS A 88 3.98 3.59 10.39
C LYS A 88 3.84 5.09 10.65
N GLN A 89 3.28 5.83 9.69
CA GLN A 89 3.03 7.26 9.86
C GLN A 89 2.02 7.53 10.97
N THR A 90 0.97 6.72 11.08
CA THR A 90 0.00 6.82 12.16
C THR A 90 0.66 6.55 13.51
N LEU A 91 1.45 5.47 13.62
CA LEU A 91 2.22 5.14 14.81
C LEU A 91 3.15 6.29 15.20
N PHE A 92 3.90 6.84 14.25
CA PHE A 92 4.85 7.93 14.49
C PHE A 92 4.16 9.20 15.00
N ARG A 93 3.02 9.57 14.40
CA ARG A 93 2.21 10.70 14.86
C ARG A 93 1.72 10.50 16.30
N ARG A 94 1.22 9.31 16.62
CA ARG A 94 0.79 9.01 17.99
C ARG A 94 1.96 9.08 18.98
N LYS A 95 3.13 8.55 18.60
CA LYS A 95 4.36 8.65 19.40
C LYS A 95 4.77 10.11 19.66
N LYS A 96 4.66 10.98 18.65
CA LYS A 96 4.97 12.42 18.78
C LYS A 96 4.01 13.18 19.72
N LEU A 97 2.73 12.80 19.75
CA LEU A 97 1.74 13.45 20.62
C LEU A 97 2.04 13.22 22.11
N GLY A 98 2.70 12.10 22.47
CA GLY A 98 3.12 11.84 23.85
C GLY A 98 1.97 11.63 24.84
N ASP A 99 0.77 11.26 24.36
CA ASP A 99 -0.47 11.13 25.16
C ASP A 99 -0.45 9.94 26.14
N GLY A 100 0.67 9.23 26.26
CA GLY A 100 0.77 8.02 27.08
C GLY A 100 0.12 6.78 26.45
N ASP A 101 -0.23 6.86 25.17
CA ASP A 101 -0.75 5.74 24.39
C ASP A 101 0.23 4.57 24.36
N ILE A 102 -0.30 3.35 24.41
CA ILE A 102 0.49 2.13 24.18
C ILE A 102 0.37 1.78 22.71
N LEU A 103 1.52 1.79 22.02
CA LEU A 103 1.61 1.59 20.58
C LEU A 103 2.20 0.21 20.29
N ILE A 104 1.43 -0.67 19.65
CA ILE A 104 1.78 -2.05 19.33
C ILE A 104 1.77 -2.22 17.80
N TYR A 105 2.91 -2.58 17.22
CA TYR A 105 3.02 -2.86 15.78
C TYR A 105 3.42 -4.31 15.57
N VAL A 106 2.60 -5.07 14.86
CA VAL A 106 2.81 -6.49 14.60
C VAL A 106 2.55 -6.82 13.13
N LYS A 107 3.25 -7.81 12.61
CA LYS A 107 2.86 -8.46 11.35
C LYS A 107 1.83 -9.55 11.66
N ALA A 108 0.86 -9.72 10.77
CA ALA A 108 -0.15 -10.76 10.99
C ALA A 108 0.44 -12.18 11.07
N SER A 109 1.59 -12.42 10.40
CA SER A 109 2.37 -13.67 10.52
C SER A 109 2.76 -13.97 11.97
N ASP A 110 3.11 -12.96 12.74
CA ASP A 110 3.55 -13.13 14.13
C ASP A 110 2.37 -13.52 15.03
N LEU A 111 1.19 -12.97 14.78
CA LEU A 111 -0.04 -13.39 15.45
C LEU A 111 -0.41 -14.85 15.12
N ILE A 112 -0.18 -15.29 13.88
CA ILE A 112 -0.43 -16.67 13.45
C ILE A 112 0.53 -17.65 14.13
N ALA A 113 1.81 -17.26 14.30
CA ALA A 113 2.83 -18.10 14.90
C ALA A 113 2.61 -18.38 16.39
N MET A 114 1.81 -17.56 17.10
CA MET A 114 1.58 -17.73 18.53
C MET A 114 0.81 -19.00 18.92
N GLN A 115 -0.06 -19.52 18.06
CA GLN A 115 -0.81 -20.79 18.24
C GLN A 115 -1.40 -21.26 16.92
N ASP A 116 -1.36 -22.57 16.63
CA ASP A 116 -2.15 -23.15 15.53
C ASP A 116 -3.64 -23.01 15.82
N VAL A 117 -4.36 -22.26 14.99
CA VAL A 117 -5.82 -22.29 15.02
C VAL A 117 -6.26 -23.59 14.33
N LYS A 118 -6.41 -24.61 15.14
CA LYS A 118 -7.04 -25.87 14.74
C LYS A 118 -8.57 -25.67 14.76
N GLY A 119 -9.10 -24.86 13.89
CA GLY A 119 -10.52 -24.68 13.75
C GLY A 119 -10.91 -24.87 12.29
N SER A 120 -11.99 -25.54 12.03
CA SER A 120 -12.58 -25.68 10.70
C SER A 120 -13.89 -24.92 10.56
N SER A 121 -14.49 -24.48 11.67
CA SER A 121 -15.73 -23.69 11.65
C SER A 121 -15.44 -22.18 11.73
N PRO A 122 -16.34 -21.34 11.19
CA PRO A 122 -16.23 -19.88 11.29
C PRO A 122 -16.09 -19.38 12.73
N ASP A 123 -16.87 -19.96 13.65
CA ASP A 123 -16.88 -19.54 15.05
C ASP A 123 -15.56 -19.86 15.77
N GLU A 124 -14.98 -21.04 15.50
CA GLU A 124 -13.68 -21.43 16.07
C GLU A 124 -12.56 -20.52 15.55
N LEU A 125 -12.55 -20.20 14.26
CA LEU A 125 -11.58 -19.29 13.65
C LEU A 125 -11.71 -17.87 14.21
N LEU A 126 -12.94 -17.36 14.32
CA LEU A 126 -13.24 -16.06 14.90
C LEU A 126 -12.76 -15.97 16.35
N TYR A 127 -13.10 -16.97 17.17
CA TYR A 127 -12.64 -17.06 18.55
C TYR A 127 -11.12 -17.15 18.63
N GLY A 128 -10.50 -17.96 17.78
CA GLY A 128 -9.04 -18.08 17.68
C GLY A 128 -8.34 -16.75 17.39
N TRP A 129 -8.89 -15.92 16.49
CA TRP A 129 -8.37 -14.58 16.23
C TRP A 129 -8.54 -13.64 17.43
N GLN A 130 -9.70 -13.66 18.07
CA GLN A 130 -9.93 -12.86 19.28
C GLN A 130 -8.91 -13.19 20.37
N GLN A 131 -8.66 -14.47 20.62
CA GLN A 131 -7.69 -14.92 21.60
C GLN A 131 -6.26 -14.43 21.30
N ARG A 132 -5.83 -14.53 20.03
CA ARG A 132 -4.48 -14.11 19.61
C ARG A 132 -4.29 -12.61 19.72
N ILE A 133 -5.22 -11.84 19.18
CA ILE A 133 -5.17 -10.38 19.24
C ILE A 133 -5.14 -9.90 20.69
N CYS A 134 -6.02 -10.43 21.53
CA CYS A 134 -6.09 -10.05 22.94
C CYS A 134 -4.85 -10.53 23.72
N SER A 135 -4.31 -11.72 23.43
CA SER A 135 -3.07 -12.21 24.02
C SER A 135 -1.88 -11.31 23.70
N GLN A 136 -1.72 -10.91 22.42
CA GLN A 136 -0.65 -10.01 22.03
C GLN A 136 -0.74 -8.67 22.76
N ILE A 137 -1.93 -8.08 22.84
CA ILE A 137 -2.14 -6.83 23.56
C ILE A 137 -1.82 -7.01 25.06
N ASN A 138 -2.26 -8.11 25.66
CA ASN A 138 -2.02 -8.40 27.08
C ASN A 138 -0.52 -8.54 27.39
N LEU A 139 0.26 -9.19 26.52
CA LEU A 139 1.71 -9.31 26.67
C LEU A 139 2.41 -7.94 26.63
N GLU A 140 2.04 -7.10 25.68
CA GLU A 140 2.61 -5.74 25.56
C GLU A 140 2.19 -4.83 26.71
N LEU A 141 0.94 -4.93 27.17
CA LEU A 141 0.47 -4.25 28.38
C LEU A 141 1.25 -4.67 29.60
N GLY A 142 1.46 -6.00 29.79
CA GLY A 142 2.25 -6.54 30.88
C GLY A 142 3.69 -6.06 30.86
N ALA A 143 4.31 -5.97 29.67
CA ALA A 143 5.65 -5.43 29.48
C ALA A 143 5.74 -3.93 29.83
N SER A 144 4.69 -3.15 29.52
CA SER A 144 4.64 -1.70 29.73
C SER A 144 4.33 -1.31 31.17
N LEU A 145 3.70 -2.18 31.96
CA LEU A 145 3.36 -1.91 33.35
C LEU A 145 4.61 -1.93 34.25
N LYS A 146 4.84 -0.85 34.99
CA LYS A 146 5.99 -0.75 35.93
C LYS A 146 5.79 -1.60 37.17
N VAL A 147 4.60 -1.58 37.77
CA VAL A 147 4.23 -2.33 38.97
C VAL A 147 2.75 -2.71 38.88
N GLY A 148 2.42 -3.94 39.27
CA GLY A 148 1.07 -4.45 39.37
C GLY A 148 0.54 -4.38 40.80
N PHE A 149 -0.53 -3.62 41.03
CA PHE A 149 -1.21 -3.55 42.32
C PHE A 149 -2.54 -4.31 42.35
N THR A 150 -2.96 -4.86 41.22
CA THR A 150 -4.19 -5.67 41.10
C THR A 150 -3.84 -7.05 40.55
N ASP A 151 -4.65 -8.07 40.88
CA ASP A 151 -4.47 -9.43 40.39
C ASP A 151 -4.38 -9.47 38.85
N ASP A 152 -5.23 -8.71 38.14
CA ASP A 152 -5.20 -8.61 36.68
C ASP A 152 -3.87 -8.01 36.16
N SER A 153 -3.35 -6.96 36.83
CA SER A 153 -2.06 -6.34 36.45
C SER A 153 -0.88 -7.27 36.71
N MET A 154 -0.95 -8.02 37.79
CA MET A 154 0.06 -9.02 38.14
C MET A 154 0.08 -10.18 37.15
N MET A 155 -1.09 -10.68 36.73
CA MET A 155 -1.22 -11.69 35.67
C MET A 155 -0.62 -11.23 34.32
N LEU A 156 -0.84 -9.97 33.93
CA LEU A 156 -0.25 -9.41 32.72
C LEU A 156 1.27 -9.37 32.78
N ILE A 157 1.83 -8.89 33.92
CA ILE A 157 3.28 -8.80 34.14
C ILE A 157 3.90 -10.21 34.12
N GLU A 158 3.34 -11.17 34.86
CA GLU A 158 3.83 -12.53 34.90
C GLU A 158 3.79 -13.19 33.53
N SER A 159 2.68 -13.01 32.77
CA SER A 159 2.56 -13.54 31.43
C SER A 159 3.62 -12.94 30.46
N ALA A 160 3.88 -11.63 30.55
CA ALA A 160 4.89 -10.95 29.75
C ALA A 160 6.32 -11.40 30.10
N GLU A 161 6.61 -11.64 31.39
CA GLU A 161 7.91 -12.16 31.85
C GLU A 161 8.13 -13.61 31.40
N LEU A 162 7.11 -14.46 31.48
CA LEU A 162 7.17 -15.84 31.02
C LEU A 162 7.34 -15.97 29.51
N ALA A 163 6.70 -15.07 28.75
CA ALA A 163 6.81 -15.01 27.29
C ALA A 163 8.09 -14.31 26.79
N GLY A 164 8.93 -13.76 27.69
CA GLY A 164 10.19 -13.09 27.34
C GLY A 164 10.01 -11.64 26.84
N PHE A 165 8.82 -11.06 26.95
CA PHE A 165 8.56 -9.65 26.59
C PHE A 165 9.11 -8.67 27.62
N ARG A 166 9.48 -9.16 28.81
CA ARG A 166 10.03 -8.37 29.89
C ARG A 166 11.09 -9.16 30.67
N ASN A 167 12.17 -8.48 31.09
CA ASN A 167 13.14 -9.09 32.01
C ASN A 167 12.50 -9.40 33.36
N ARG A 168 12.81 -10.55 33.93
CA ARG A 168 12.32 -10.95 35.25
C ARG A 168 12.64 -9.90 36.30
N ASN A 169 11.62 -9.31 36.87
CA ASN A 169 11.71 -8.32 37.93
C ASN A 169 11.46 -8.94 39.31
N ILE A 170 11.75 -8.14 40.35
CA ILE A 170 11.56 -8.49 41.79
C ILE A 170 10.15 -9.03 42.11
N VAL A 171 9.14 -8.69 41.30
CA VAL A 171 7.74 -9.09 41.51
C VAL A 171 7.56 -10.59 41.31
N SER A 172 8.10 -11.19 40.24
CA SER A 172 8.02 -12.65 40.03
C SER A 172 8.87 -13.40 41.06
N ALA A 173 10.03 -12.85 41.48
CA ALA A 173 10.85 -13.41 42.51
C ALA A 173 10.19 -13.38 43.92
N LEU A 174 9.35 -12.37 44.20
CA LEU A 174 8.54 -12.31 45.40
C LEU A 174 7.40 -13.34 45.39
N PHE A 175 6.76 -13.52 44.22
CA PHE A 175 5.72 -14.56 44.07
C PHE A 175 6.27 -15.97 44.21
N ASP A 176 7.42 -16.26 43.62
CA ASP A 176 8.10 -17.56 43.80
C ASP A 176 8.50 -17.82 45.25
N ARG A 177 8.91 -16.78 46.01
CA ARG A 177 9.20 -16.87 47.44
C ARG A 177 7.94 -17.01 48.30
N MET A 178 6.82 -16.40 47.92
CA MET A 178 5.54 -16.57 48.62
C MET A 178 4.95 -17.97 48.40
N LYS A 179 5.12 -18.55 47.20
CA LYS A 179 4.73 -19.93 46.89
C LYS A 179 5.55 -20.97 47.68
N VAL A 180 6.77 -20.64 48.10
CA VAL A 180 7.67 -21.54 48.87
C VAL A 180 7.45 -21.47 50.39
N LYS A 181 6.81 -20.41 50.91
CA LYS A 181 6.65 -20.19 52.35
C LYS A 181 5.21 -20.35 52.86
N GLY A 182 4.56 -21.43 52.60
CA GLY A 182 3.48 -21.80 53.47
C GLY A 182 2.08 -21.85 52.89
N LEU A 183 1.52 -22.93 53.22
CA LEU A 183 0.20 -23.50 53.04
C LEU A 183 0.05 -24.28 51.74
N GLY A 184 0.22 -25.60 51.94
CA GLY A 184 -0.08 -26.63 50.95
C GLY A 184 -1.51 -26.57 50.44
N THR A 185 -1.68 -25.79 49.44
CA THR A 185 -2.69 -25.98 48.42
C THR A 185 -1.94 -25.85 47.11
N GLU A 186 -1.97 -26.88 46.31
CA GLU A 186 -1.70 -26.86 44.88
C GLU A 186 -2.58 -25.78 44.25
N LEU A 187 -2.23 -24.51 44.44
CA LEU A 187 -2.75 -23.40 43.68
C LEU A 187 -2.17 -23.54 42.27
N ASP A 188 -2.79 -24.46 41.63
CA ASP A 188 -3.05 -24.62 40.22
C ASP A 188 -2.14 -23.78 39.29
N ARG A 189 -1.01 -24.37 38.91
CA ARG A 189 -0.29 -23.98 37.68
C ARG A 189 -1.23 -23.92 36.46
N ASN A 190 -2.39 -24.56 36.52
CA ASN A 190 -3.45 -24.56 35.53
C ASN A 190 -4.32 -23.30 35.55
N ARG A 191 -4.36 -22.49 36.61
CA ARG A 191 -5.18 -21.27 36.66
C ARG A 191 -4.58 -20.08 35.89
N ILE A 192 -3.27 -19.99 35.76
CA ILE A 192 -2.62 -18.90 34.99
C ILE A 192 -2.80 -19.10 33.47
N GLY A 193 -2.98 -20.34 33.03
CA GLY A 193 -3.27 -20.67 31.62
C GLY A 193 -4.74 -20.61 31.22
N MET A 194 -5.67 -20.33 32.15
CA MET A 194 -7.11 -20.45 31.91
C MET A 194 -7.92 -19.16 31.98
N SER A 195 -7.32 -17.98 32.16
CA SER A 195 -8.09 -16.75 32.01
C SER A 195 -8.23 -16.42 30.52
N ASP A 196 -9.46 -16.31 30.03
CA ASP A 196 -9.77 -15.86 28.68
C ASP A 196 -9.05 -14.51 28.43
N PRO A 197 -8.08 -14.44 27.48
CA PRO A 197 -7.34 -13.21 27.19
C PRO A 197 -8.22 -12.02 26.85
N HIS A 198 -9.37 -12.25 26.20
CA HIS A 198 -10.34 -11.22 25.88
C HIS A 198 -11.01 -10.67 27.15
N ALA A 199 -11.44 -11.54 28.06
CA ALA A 199 -12.02 -11.13 29.34
C ALA A 199 -11.01 -10.39 30.22
N LEU A 200 -9.74 -10.83 30.23
CA LEU A 200 -8.66 -10.15 30.96
C LEU A 200 -8.42 -8.74 30.40
N LEU A 201 -8.26 -8.63 29.07
CA LEU A 201 -8.05 -7.35 28.40
C LEU A 201 -9.19 -6.36 28.72
N ARG A 202 -10.44 -6.81 28.59
CA ARG A 202 -11.61 -5.99 28.90
C ARG A 202 -11.58 -5.46 30.34
N ARG A 203 -11.33 -6.31 31.34
CA ARG A 203 -11.26 -5.90 32.75
C ARG A 203 -10.14 -4.89 33.02
N VAL A 204 -8.99 -5.06 32.37
CA VAL A 204 -7.85 -4.13 32.52
C VAL A 204 -8.18 -2.78 31.88
N MET A 205 -8.73 -2.78 30.67
CA MET A 205 -9.09 -1.55 29.94
C MET A 205 -10.26 -0.79 30.57
N ASP A 206 -11.21 -1.49 31.20
CA ASP A 206 -12.32 -0.85 31.94
C ASP A 206 -11.85 -0.14 33.22
N LYS A 207 -10.73 -0.61 33.83
CA LYS A 207 -10.19 -0.03 35.08
C LYS A 207 -9.15 1.07 34.87
N LYS A 208 -8.57 1.15 33.68
CA LYS A 208 -7.48 2.09 33.36
C LYS A 208 -7.90 3.03 32.27
N ASP A 209 -7.63 4.33 32.47
CA ASP A 209 -7.79 5.35 31.44
C ASP A 209 -6.54 5.38 30.56
N ILE A 210 -6.39 4.34 29.72
CA ILE A 210 -5.30 4.18 28.76
C ILE A 210 -5.86 3.92 27.39
N THR A 211 -5.18 4.42 26.37
CA THR A 211 -5.47 4.09 24.98
C THR A 211 -4.41 3.15 24.43
N VAL A 212 -4.85 2.08 23.79
CA VAL A 212 -3.97 1.11 23.12
C VAL A 212 -4.22 1.20 21.62
N TRP A 213 -3.15 1.36 20.85
CA TRP A 213 -3.18 1.33 19.40
C TRP A 213 -2.50 0.06 18.90
N LEU A 214 -3.27 -0.78 18.23
CA LEU A 214 -2.77 -2.00 17.60
C LEU A 214 -2.72 -1.81 16.09
N PHE A 215 -1.52 -1.90 15.54
CA PHE A 215 -1.24 -1.87 14.11
C PHE A 215 -0.91 -3.26 13.63
N ILE A 216 -1.69 -3.80 12.68
CA ILE A 216 -1.51 -5.13 12.11
C ILE A 216 -1.22 -4.99 10.62
N ASP A 217 0.01 -5.29 10.23
CA ASP A 217 0.41 -5.21 8.83
C ASP A 217 0.39 -6.57 8.15
N ASP A 218 0.22 -6.54 6.82
CA ASP A 218 0.31 -7.71 5.95
C ASP A 218 -0.64 -8.88 6.36
N VAL A 219 -1.91 -8.58 6.65
CA VAL A 219 -2.92 -9.60 7.02
C VAL A 219 -3.02 -10.73 5.99
N ASP A 220 -2.68 -10.42 4.75
CA ASP A 220 -2.75 -11.31 3.58
C ASP A 220 -1.40 -11.85 3.11
N ALA A 221 -0.32 -11.72 3.89
CA ALA A 221 1.04 -12.08 3.46
C ALA A 221 1.18 -13.55 3.00
N THR A 222 0.46 -14.45 3.66
CA THR A 222 0.49 -15.90 3.38
C THR A 222 -0.80 -16.40 2.71
N PHE A 223 -1.66 -15.47 2.25
CA PHE A 223 -2.95 -15.84 1.69
C PHE A 223 -2.82 -16.70 0.44
N VAL A 224 -3.44 -17.87 0.49
CA VAL A 224 -3.68 -18.78 -0.64
C VAL A 224 -5.19 -18.91 -0.80
N ASN A 225 -5.70 -18.81 -2.02
CA ASN A 225 -7.14 -18.79 -2.24
C ASN A 225 -7.77 -20.20 -2.10
N THR A 226 -7.77 -20.76 -0.90
CA THR A 226 -8.52 -21.94 -0.50
C THR A 226 -9.72 -21.51 0.35
N GLU A 227 -10.75 -22.34 0.45
CA GLU A 227 -11.92 -22.07 1.27
C GLU A 227 -11.52 -21.78 2.72
N HIS A 228 -10.64 -22.60 3.30
CA HIS A 228 -10.15 -22.43 4.67
C HIS A 228 -9.40 -21.08 4.87
N GLU A 229 -8.50 -20.71 3.95
CA GLU A 229 -7.75 -19.45 4.07
C GLU A 229 -8.64 -18.22 3.84
N ARG A 230 -9.68 -18.32 2.96
CA ARG A 230 -10.69 -17.26 2.83
C ARG A 230 -11.44 -17.07 4.14
N LEU A 231 -11.93 -18.15 4.72
CA LEU A 231 -12.66 -18.12 5.98
C LEU A 231 -11.79 -17.60 7.13
N LYS A 232 -10.53 -18.04 7.20
CA LYS A 232 -9.57 -17.54 8.18
C LYS A 232 -9.29 -16.04 8.03
N ALA A 233 -9.14 -15.56 6.80
CA ALA A 233 -8.91 -14.14 6.57
C ALA A 233 -10.17 -13.29 6.83
N SER A 234 -11.36 -13.74 6.44
CA SER A 234 -12.61 -13.00 6.69
C SER A 234 -12.96 -12.92 8.19
N THR A 235 -12.76 -14.02 8.92
CA THR A 235 -12.99 -14.07 10.37
C THR A 235 -12.03 -13.17 11.16
N PHE A 236 -10.83 -12.85 10.63
CA PHE A 236 -9.95 -11.84 11.23
C PHE A 236 -10.62 -10.47 11.32
N PHE A 237 -11.24 -9.98 10.24
CA PHE A 237 -11.90 -8.67 10.21
C PHE A 237 -13.11 -8.65 11.16
N SER A 238 -13.87 -9.73 11.18
CA SER A 238 -14.99 -9.91 12.10
C SER A 238 -14.52 -9.95 13.57
N ALA A 239 -13.40 -10.58 13.87
CA ALA A 239 -12.79 -10.60 15.20
C ALA A 239 -12.36 -9.21 15.67
N CYS A 240 -11.68 -8.43 14.81
CA CYS A 240 -11.32 -7.05 15.12
C CYS A 240 -12.55 -6.20 15.47
N ARG A 241 -13.64 -6.34 14.72
CA ARG A 241 -14.90 -5.62 14.96
C ARG A 241 -15.53 -6.03 16.29
N ASN A 242 -15.54 -7.31 16.62
CA ASN A 242 -16.09 -7.80 17.88
C ASN A 242 -15.28 -7.34 19.09
N ILE A 243 -13.94 -7.36 19.00
CA ILE A 243 -13.07 -6.88 20.08
C ILE A 243 -13.32 -5.38 20.34
N ILE A 244 -13.35 -4.56 19.28
CA ILE A 244 -13.60 -3.13 19.41
C ILE A 244 -14.96 -2.83 20.03
N SER A 245 -15.99 -3.61 19.77
CA SER A 245 -17.32 -3.41 20.34
C SER A 245 -17.35 -3.66 21.85
N SER A 246 -16.48 -4.52 22.38
CA SER A 246 -16.47 -4.98 23.77
C SER A 246 -15.36 -4.40 24.63
N VAL A 247 -14.25 -3.93 24.05
CA VAL A 247 -13.08 -3.38 24.76
C VAL A 247 -12.98 -1.88 24.52
N LYS A 248 -13.10 -1.06 25.56
CA LYS A 248 -12.93 0.40 25.49
C LYS A 248 -11.45 0.78 25.38
N GLY A 249 -11.16 2.00 24.89
CA GLY A 249 -9.79 2.51 24.81
C GLY A 249 -8.87 1.79 23.81
N LEU A 250 -9.40 0.87 22.99
CA LEU A 250 -8.63 0.15 21.98
C LEU A 250 -8.90 0.73 20.59
N CYS A 251 -7.83 0.99 19.84
CA CYS A 251 -7.84 1.39 18.44
C CYS A 251 -7.12 0.33 17.61
N ILE A 252 -7.74 -0.21 16.57
CA ILE A 252 -7.13 -1.20 15.66
C ILE A 252 -6.98 -0.57 14.27
N ARG A 253 -5.78 -0.74 13.69
CA ARG A 253 -5.44 -0.38 12.32
C ARG A 253 -4.85 -1.60 11.62
N ALA A 254 -5.42 -2.02 10.49
CA ALA A 254 -4.87 -3.15 9.76
C ALA A 254 -4.80 -2.89 8.27
N SER A 255 -3.85 -3.56 7.60
CA SER A 255 -3.65 -3.47 6.17
C SER A 255 -4.02 -4.77 5.46
N VAL A 256 -4.60 -4.66 4.27
CA VAL A 256 -4.95 -5.78 3.41
C VAL A 256 -4.77 -5.41 1.93
N ARG A 257 -4.47 -6.38 1.08
CA ARG A 257 -4.42 -6.15 -0.36
C ARG A 257 -5.82 -6.11 -0.97
N SER A 258 -6.01 -5.22 -1.94
CA SER A 258 -7.31 -5.04 -2.62
C SER A 258 -7.76 -6.29 -3.38
N ASP A 259 -6.83 -7.07 -3.95
CA ASP A 259 -7.14 -8.32 -4.65
C ASP A 259 -7.64 -9.40 -3.68
N VAL A 260 -7.04 -9.51 -2.48
CA VAL A 260 -7.49 -10.42 -1.43
C VAL A 260 -8.84 -9.98 -0.88
N TRP A 261 -9.01 -8.70 -0.56
CA TRP A 261 -10.29 -8.18 -0.10
C TRP A 261 -11.43 -8.47 -1.07
N SER A 262 -11.21 -8.26 -2.37
CA SER A 262 -12.22 -8.54 -3.39
C SER A 262 -12.65 -10.01 -3.41
N VAL A 263 -11.74 -10.94 -3.15
CA VAL A 263 -12.05 -12.36 -3.03
C VAL A 263 -12.86 -12.63 -1.76
N LEU A 264 -12.48 -12.04 -0.62
CA LEU A 264 -13.21 -12.24 0.64
C LEU A 264 -14.64 -11.70 0.56
N ALA A 265 -14.82 -10.49 0.04
CA ALA A 265 -16.13 -9.85 -0.10
C ALA A 265 -17.10 -10.62 -1.03
N GLN A 266 -16.58 -11.37 -2.01
CA GLN A 266 -17.41 -12.21 -2.88
C GLN A 266 -17.90 -13.49 -2.20
N HIS A 267 -17.23 -13.95 -1.14
CA HIS A 267 -17.49 -15.25 -0.52
C HIS A 267 -18.06 -15.16 0.90
N ASP A 268 -18.02 -14.00 1.52
CA ASP A 268 -18.46 -13.82 2.91
C ASP A 268 -19.23 -12.51 3.11
N GLU A 269 -20.55 -12.62 3.30
CA GLU A 269 -21.46 -11.48 3.55
C GLU A 269 -21.06 -10.68 4.82
N ALA A 270 -20.31 -11.28 5.75
CA ALA A 270 -19.85 -10.56 6.92
C ALA A 270 -18.88 -9.40 6.57
N MET A 271 -18.27 -9.45 5.38
CA MET A 271 -17.38 -8.40 4.88
C MET A 271 -18.11 -7.09 4.58
N ASP A 272 -19.40 -7.12 4.23
CA ASP A 272 -20.23 -5.93 4.02
C ASP A 272 -20.24 -5.03 5.27
N LYS A 273 -20.29 -5.65 6.44
CA LYS A 273 -20.22 -4.91 7.72
C LYS A 273 -18.86 -4.34 8.04
N CYS A 274 -17.81 -4.82 7.39
CA CYS A 274 -16.44 -4.33 7.54
C CYS A 274 -16.11 -3.23 6.53
N GLU A 275 -16.84 -3.12 5.43
CA GLU A 275 -16.60 -2.13 4.36
C GLU A 275 -16.64 -0.69 4.88
N GLN A 276 -17.51 -0.37 5.83
CA GLN A 276 -17.61 0.96 6.45
C GLN A 276 -16.30 1.42 7.15
N TYR A 277 -15.42 0.49 7.52
CA TYR A 277 -14.14 0.77 8.17
C TYR A 277 -12.98 0.81 7.18
N MET A 278 -13.25 0.53 5.90
CA MET A 278 -12.23 0.45 4.85
C MET A 278 -11.84 1.83 4.33
N LEU A 279 -10.55 2.01 4.10
CA LEU A 279 -9.95 3.14 3.41
C LEU A 279 -9.26 2.62 2.14
N ASP A 280 -9.70 3.11 0.98
CA ASP A 280 -9.03 2.84 -0.28
C ASP A 280 -7.84 3.76 -0.46
N LEU A 281 -6.63 3.20 -0.46
CA LEU A 281 -5.42 3.98 -0.65
C LEU A 281 -5.04 3.96 -2.14
N THR A 282 -5.18 5.12 -2.77
CA THR A 282 -4.81 5.37 -4.17
C THR A 282 -4.09 6.71 -4.29
N TRP A 283 -3.34 6.91 -5.37
CA TRP A 283 -2.65 8.15 -5.66
C TRP A 283 -3.00 8.65 -7.06
N SER A 284 -3.42 9.89 -7.15
CA SER A 284 -3.60 10.60 -8.41
C SER A 284 -2.25 10.94 -9.05
N THR A 285 -2.28 11.38 -10.30
CA THR A 285 -1.08 11.83 -11.01
C THR A 285 -0.39 12.99 -10.29
N ALA A 286 -1.15 13.98 -9.82
CA ALA A 286 -0.60 15.12 -9.08
C ALA A 286 0.01 14.69 -7.72
N GLU A 287 -0.66 13.79 -7.00
CA GLU A 287 -0.14 13.27 -5.72
C GLU A 287 1.14 12.45 -5.92
N THR A 288 1.24 11.66 -6.99
CA THR A 288 2.49 10.98 -7.34
C THR A 288 3.63 11.98 -7.57
N GLY A 289 3.34 13.10 -8.26
CA GLY A 289 4.29 14.21 -8.43
C GLY A 289 4.76 14.77 -7.10
N ARG A 290 3.84 15.07 -6.19
CA ARG A 290 4.17 15.57 -4.84
C ARG A 290 4.98 14.57 -4.03
N ILE A 291 4.67 13.28 -4.09
CA ILE A 291 5.46 12.24 -3.40
C ILE A 291 6.91 12.25 -3.89
N ILE A 292 7.13 12.35 -5.21
CA ILE A 292 8.47 12.42 -5.79
C ILE A 292 9.19 13.69 -5.33
N VAL A 293 8.51 14.84 -5.38
CA VAL A 293 9.06 16.14 -4.95
C VAL A 293 9.40 16.14 -3.47
N ASN A 294 8.51 15.61 -2.63
CA ASN A 294 8.76 15.50 -1.20
C ASN A 294 10.00 14.64 -0.89
N LYS A 295 10.17 13.52 -1.59
CA LYS A 295 11.36 12.66 -1.43
C LYS A 295 12.64 13.39 -1.82
N ILE A 296 12.65 14.05 -2.98
CA ILE A 296 13.80 14.86 -3.45
C ILE A 296 14.11 15.97 -2.44
N HIS A 297 13.09 16.71 -2.00
CA HIS A 297 13.25 17.78 -1.02
C HIS A 297 13.79 17.27 0.32
N SER A 298 13.23 16.19 0.85
CA SER A 298 13.71 15.54 2.08
C SER A 298 15.19 15.13 1.97
N TYR A 299 15.58 14.55 0.83
CA TYR A 299 16.96 14.18 0.57
C TYR A 299 17.89 15.40 0.62
N PHE A 300 17.59 16.46 -0.13
CA PHE A 300 18.43 17.66 -0.14
C PHE A 300 18.49 18.35 1.22
N ASN A 301 17.41 18.39 1.98
CA ASN A 301 17.43 18.94 3.34
C ASN A 301 18.31 18.14 4.30
N ARG A 302 18.39 16.82 4.15
CA ARG A 302 19.24 15.96 5.00
C ARG A 302 20.71 16.06 4.62
N TYR A 303 21.02 16.04 3.32
CA TYR A 303 22.39 15.98 2.84
C TYR A 303 23.03 17.37 2.61
N TYR A 304 22.23 18.39 2.38
CA TYR A 304 22.66 19.75 2.04
C TYR A 304 22.02 20.80 2.96
N SER A 305 21.83 20.49 4.23
CA SER A 305 21.13 21.35 5.21
C SER A 305 21.75 22.74 5.40
N GLY A 306 23.07 22.89 5.14
CA GLY A 306 23.79 24.17 5.18
C GLY A 306 23.74 24.97 3.88
N ASP A 307 23.17 24.43 2.81
CA ASP A 307 23.13 25.10 1.51
C ASP A 307 21.82 25.89 1.35
N SER A 308 21.95 27.22 1.32
CA SER A 308 20.80 28.13 1.20
C SER A 308 19.95 27.90 -0.06
N ARG A 309 20.55 27.32 -1.11
CA ARG A 309 19.84 27.00 -2.36
C ARG A 309 18.73 25.96 -2.14
N TYR A 310 18.92 25.01 -1.24
CA TYR A 310 17.96 23.95 -0.93
C TYR A 310 17.13 24.24 0.32
N ALA A 311 17.75 24.83 1.36
CA ALA A 311 17.09 25.11 2.64
C ALA A 311 15.91 26.09 2.52
N SER A 312 15.89 26.96 1.50
CA SER A 312 14.79 27.92 1.28
C SER A 312 13.62 27.35 0.49
N LEU A 313 13.77 26.17 -0.12
CA LEU A 313 12.74 25.56 -0.98
C LEU A 313 11.61 24.96 -0.13
N SER A 314 10.38 25.09 -0.63
CA SER A 314 9.19 24.48 -0.07
C SER A 314 8.56 23.51 -1.08
N PRO A 315 8.28 22.25 -0.72
CA PRO A 315 7.65 21.29 -1.64
C PRO A 315 6.30 21.76 -2.19
N ILE A 316 5.58 22.60 -1.43
CA ILE A 316 4.26 23.10 -1.83
C ILE A 316 4.40 24.28 -2.80
N ARG A 317 5.30 25.26 -2.49
CA ARG A 317 5.46 26.47 -3.28
C ARG A 317 6.37 26.27 -4.49
N ASP A 318 7.44 25.50 -4.30
CA ASP A 318 8.54 25.40 -5.25
C ASP A 318 8.61 24.02 -5.93
N GLU A 319 7.46 23.32 -6.04
CA GLU A 319 7.36 21.96 -6.61
C GLU A 319 8.08 21.83 -7.96
N GLY A 320 7.82 22.75 -8.90
CA GLY A 320 8.42 22.74 -10.22
C GLY A 320 9.94 22.98 -10.19
N VAL A 321 10.43 23.80 -9.27
CA VAL A 321 11.87 24.09 -9.10
C VAL A 321 12.56 22.83 -8.58
N ILE A 322 12.04 22.22 -7.51
CA ILE A 322 12.61 21.00 -6.91
C ILE A 322 12.67 19.88 -7.93
N ARG A 323 11.62 19.70 -8.71
CA ARG A 323 11.57 18.68 -9.75
C ARG A 323 12.62 18.88 -10.84
N LYS A 324 12.82 20.12 -11.30
CA LYS A 324 13.83 20.48 -12.30
C LYS A 324 15.29 20.32 -11.82
N ILE A 325 15.53 20.21 -10.52
CA ILE A 325 16.86 19.88 -9.99
C ILE A 325 17.28 18.50 -10.52
N VAL A 326 16.38 17.53 -10.48
CA VAL A 326 16.67 16.12 -10.80
C VAL A 326 16.24 15.76 -12.22
N PHE A 327 15.17 16.36 -12.75
CA PHE A 327 14.61 16.02 -14.05
C PHE A 327 14.85 17.13 -15.09
N LYS A 328 15.25 16.73 -16.30
CA LYS A 328 15.35 17.61 -17.48
C LYS A 328 13.96 17.72 -18.11
N GLU A 329 13.19 18.69 -17.66
CA GLU A 329 11.83 18.95 -18.18
C GLU A 329 11.82 19.96 -19.35
N PRO A 330 10.79 19.91 -20.23
CA PRO A 330 9.68 18.95 -20.23
C PRO A 330 10.09 17.56 -20.76
N PHE A 331 9.35 16.53 -20.34
CA PHE A 331 9.39 15.23 -21.00
C PHE A 331 8.53 15.26 -22.27
N TYR A 332 8.84 14.37 -23.22
CA TYR A 332 8.06 14.19 -24.43
C TYR A 332 7.39 12.81 -24.42
N TRP A 333 6.07 12.79 -24.37
CA TRP A 333 5.25 11.58 -24.51
C TRP A 333 4.59 11.61 -25.89
N GLY A 334 5.14 10.86 -26.83
CA GLY A 334 4.84 11.08 -28.24
C GLY A 334 5.18 12.52 -28.65
N PRO A 335 4.31 13.25 -29.35
CA PRO A 335 4.54 14.64 -29.76
C PRO A 335 4.30 15.66 -28.63
N ARG A 336 3.79 15.24 -27.47
CA ARG A 336 3.30 16.13 -26.42
C ARG A 336 4.37 16.43 -25.37
N LYS A 337 4.43 17.69 -24.96
CA LYS A 337 5.22 18.13 -23.82
C LYS A 337 4.44 17.87 -22.53
N VAL A 338 5.06 17.15 -21.59
CA VAL A 338 4.45 16.79 -20.30
C VAL A 338 5.45 16.98 -19.18
N GLU A 339 4.94 17.13 -17.97
CA GLU A 339 5.79 17.15 -16.77
C GLU A 339 6.31 15.75 -16.46
N SER A 340 7.51 15.64 -15.90
CA SER A 340 8.21 14.36 -15.70
C SER A 340 7.41 13.35 -14.89
N PHE A 341 6.63 13.80 -13.91
CA PHE A 341 5.87 12.90 -13.03
C PHE A 341 4.69 12.21 -13.74
N ARG A 342 4.17 12.76 -14.85
CA ARG A 342 3.07 12.12 -15.58
C ARG A 342 3.48 10.78 -16.19
N PRO A 343 4.57 10.68 -16.99
CA PRO A 343 5.10 9.40 -17.44
C PRO A 343 5.45 8.47 -16.28
N VAL A 344 6.06 8.98 -15.21
CA VAL A 344 6.42 8.17 -14.05
C VAL A 344 5.17 7.58 -13.39
N HIS A 345 4.10 8.36 -13.22
CA HIS A 345 2.82 7.88 -12.68
C HIS A 345 2.21 6.77 -13.55
N ILE A 346 2.16 6.98 -14.86
CA ILE A 346 1.62 5.97 -15.79
C ILE A 346 2.44 4.69 -15.71
N LEU A 347 3.76 4.79 -15.89
CA LEU A 347 4.65 3.63 -15.90
C LEU A 347 4.70 2.87 -14.57
N SER A 348 4.48 3.58 -13.47
CA SER A 348 4.39 2.96 -12.14
C SER A 348 2.99 2.49 -11.77
N ALA A 349 2.00 2.65 -12.64
CA ALA A 349 0.59 2.36 -12.34
C ALA A 349 0.11 3.03 -11.03
N GLY A 350 0.61 4.25 -10.73
CA GLY A 350 0.28 4.99 -9.53
C GLY A 350 0.82 4.37 -8.22
N ARG A 351 1.83 3.50 -8.29
CA ARG A 351 2.45 2.85 -7.12
C ARG A 351 3.76 3.56 -6.75
N PRO A 352 3.87 4.25 -5.61
CA PRO A 352 5.08 4.96 -5.20
C PRO A 352 6.34 4.11 -5.16
N ARG A 353 6.24 2.83 -4.77
CA ARG A 353 7.35 1.86 -4.82
C ARG A 353 7.91 1.73 -6.24
N TRP A 354 7.04 1.55 -7.21
CA TRP A 354 7.41 1.38 -8.61
C TRP A 354 7.94 2.68 -9.21
N ALA A 355 7.37 3.82 -8.81
CA ALA A 355 7.85 5.14 -9.21
C ALA A 355 9.29 5.38 -8.72
N ALA A 356 9.57 5.09 -7.45
CA ALA A 356 10.92 5.20 -6.89
C ALA A 356 11.91 4.29 -7.63
N GLN A 357 11.54 3.03 -7.89
CA GLN A 357 12.38 2.09 -8.62
C GLN A 357 12.70 2.57 -10.04
N LEU A 358 11.69 3.06 -10.77
CA LEU A 358 11.87 3.62 -12.10
C LEU A 358 12.83 4.82 -12.09
N CYS A 359 12.64 5.74 -11.14
CA CYS A 359 13.50 6.92 -10.99
C CYS A 359 14.94 6.54 -10.63
N LYS A 360 15.16 5.54 -9.77
CA LYS A 360 16.49 5.03 -9.44
C LYS A 360 17.22 4.43 -10.66
N LEU A 361 16.52 3.60 -11.44
CA LEU A 361 17.06 3.02 -12.67
C LEU A 361 17.42 4.11 -13.69
N ALA A 362 16.50 5.07 -13.91
CA ALA A 362 16.74 6.17 -14.83
C ALA A 362 17.84 7.13 -14.34
N GLY A 363 17.97 7.33 -13.02
CA GLY A 363 19.07 8.09 -12.40
C GLY A 363 20.41 7.43 -12.64
N LYS A 364 20.49 6.10 -12.48
CA LYS A 364 21.71 5.34 -12.80
C LYS A 364 22.09 5.46 -14.28
N ASP A 365 21.15 5.31 -15.20
CA ASP A 365 21.40 5.47 -16.63
C ASP A 365 21.86 6.89 -16.99
N ALA A 366 21.29 7.91 -16.34
CA ALA A 366 21.72 9.30 -16.49
C ALA A 366 23.16 9.51 -16.00
N TYR A 367 23.50 8.94 -14.84
CA TYR A 367 24.86 8.97 -14.31
C TYR A 367 25.87 8.30 -15.24
N ASP A 368 25.55 7.10 -15.73
CA ASP A 368 26.40 6.31 -16.64
C ASP A 368 26.64 7.07 -17.96
N LYS A 369 25.62 7.81 -18.45
CA LYS A 369 25.70 8.68 -19.63
C LYS A 369 26.27 10.07 -19.36
N SER A 370 26.85 10.29 -18.20
CA SER A 370 27.49 11.56 -17.80
C SER A 370 26.57 12.78 -17.87
N THR A 371 25.28 12.60 -17.57
CA THR A 371 24.31 13.69 -17.46
C THR A 371 24.01 14.02 -15.99
N SER A 372 23.65 15.27 -15.71
CA SER A 372 23.31 15.74 -14.37
C SER A 372 21.82 15.63 -14.05
N ARG A 373 20.98 15.33 -15.03
CA ARG A 373 19.52 15.26 -14.86
C ARG A 373 18.91 14.10 -15.65
N ILE A 374 17.86 13.52 -15.09
CA ILE A 374 17.09 12.46 -15.73
C ILE A 374 16.22 13.04 -16.85
N SER A 375 16.39 12.55 -18.06
CA SER A 375 15.54 12.85 -19.22
C SER A 375 14.60 11.67 -19.53
N ILE A 376 13.61 11.92 -20.39
CA ILE A 376 12.74 10.83 -20.89
C ILE A 376 13.53 9.74 -21.64
N GLY A 377 14.67 10.09 -22.25
CA GLY A 377 15.56 9.14 -22.90
C GLY A 377 16.16 8.14 -21.90
N HIS A 378 16.51 8.58 -20.69
CA HIS A 378 17.01 7.70 -19.63
C HIS A 378 15.89 6.78 -19.11
N VAL A 379 14.67 7.29 -18.97
CA VAL A 379 13.50 6.45 -18.63
C VAL A 379 13.28 5.38 -19.70
N ARG A 380 13.32 5.74 -20.98
CA ARG A 380 13.16 4.76 -22.08
C ARG A 380 14.23 3.69 -22.10
N SER A 381 15.49 4.06 -21.87
CA SER A 381 16.59 3.10 -21.92
C SER A 381 16.53 2.02 -20.84
N VAL A 382 15.87 2.27 -19.72
CA VAL A 382 15.74 1.30 -18.61
C VAL A 382 14.43 0.51 -18.63
N MET A 383 13.54 0.75 -19.60
CA MET A 383 12.21 0.13 -19.63
C MET A 383 12.24 -1.40 -19.72
N ARG A 384 13.26 -1.98 -20.35
CA ARG A 384 13.39 -3.44 -20.43
C ARG A 384 13.64 -4.04 -19.04
N ASP A 385 14.61 -3.51 -18.32
CA ASP A 385 14.96 -4.01 -16.99
C ASP A 385 13.83 -3.72 -15.99
N TYR A 386 13.29 -2.50 -16.05
CA TYR A 386 12.11 -2.14 -15.27
C TYR A 386 10.92 -3.07 -15.54
N GLY A 387 10.66 -3.39 -16.81
CA GLY A 387 9.59 -4.30 -17.22
C GLY A 387 9.77 -5.72 -16.67
N GLN A 388 11.00 -6.22 -16.56
CA GLN A 388 11.28 -7.52 -15.93
C GLN A 388 10.86 -7.53 -14.46
N PHE A 389 11.15 -6.47 -13.71
CA PHE A 389 10.66 -6.35 -12.33
C PHE A 389 9.14 -6.32 -12.27
N ARG A 390 8.47 -5.59 -13.21
CA ARG A 390 6.99 -5.50 -13.25
C ARG A 390 6.35 -6.84 -13.55
N VAL A 391 6.88 -7.60 -14.50
CA VAL A 391 6.40 -8.95 -14.81
C VAL A 391 6.60 -9.90 -13.63
N SER A 392 7.78 -9.84 -12.98
CA SER A 392 8.03 -10.63 -11.76
C SER A 392 7.06 -10.30 -10.62
N ASP A 393 6.77 -9.00 -10.42
CA ASP A 393 5.80 -8.58 -9.40
C ASP A 393 4.38 -9.05 -9.75
N LEU A 394 3.98 -8.96 -11.03
CA LEU A 394 2.68 -9.42 -11.50
C LEU A 394 2.47 -10.91 -11.19
N TYR A 395 3.48 -11.75 -11.48
CA TYR A 395 3.41 -13.18 -11.18
C TYR A 395 3.35 -13.45 -9.68
N LYS A 396 4.19 -12.78 -8.88
CA LYS A 396 4.19 -12.95 -7.43
C LYS A 396 2.87 -12.54 -6.78
N GLU A 397 2.24 -11.48 -7.29
CA GLU A 397 0.95 -10.99 -6.78
C GLU A 397 -0.21 -11.92 -7.13
N HIS A 398 -0.24 -12.48 -8.35
CA HIS A 398 -1.46 -13.11 -8.88
C HIS A 398 -1.35 -14.60 -9.22
N ARG A 399 -0.17 -15.25 -9.09
CA ARG A 399 -0.02 -16.69 -9.37
C ARG A 399 -0.94 -17.59 -8.55
N HIS A 400 -1.32 -17.14 -7.34
CA HIS A 400 -2.24 -17.89 -6.49
C HIS A 400 -3.68 -17.86 -7.02
N GLN A 401 -4.02 -16.88 -7.85
CA GLN A 401 -5.34 -16.75 -8.50
C GLN A 401 -5.36 -17.43 -9.87
N CYS A 402 -4.24 -17.43 -10.57
CA CYS A 402 -4.10 -18.03 -11.91
C CYS A 402 -2.71 -18.66 -12.06
N PRO A 403 -2.57 -19.99 -11.81
CA PRO A 403 -1.27 -20.66 -11.89
C PRO A 403 -0.59 -20.57 -13.26
N VAL A 404 -1.37 -20.47 -14.33
CA VAL A 404 -0.88 -20.35 -15.73
C VAL A 404 -0.73 -18.89 -16.19
N LEU A 405 -0.72 -17.92 -15.27
CA LEU A 405 -0.60 -16.49 -15.60
C LEU A 405 0.66 -16.19 -16.41
N GLN A 406 1.74 -16.89 -16.14
CA GLN A 406 2.99 -16.72 -16.90
C GLN A 406 2.78 -17.02 -18.37
N ASP A 407 2.21 -18.17 -18.70
CA ASP A 407 1.95 -18.59 -20.09
C ASP A 407 1.00 -17.61 -20.79
N ILE A 408 -0.01 -17.09 -20.04
CA ILE A 408 -0.95 -16.09 -20.55
C ILE A 408 -0.21 -14.81 -20.94
N VAL A 409 0.62 -14.25 -20.06
CA VAL A 409 1.37 -13.02 -20.30
C VAL A 409 2.38 -13.20 -21.43
N GLU A 410 3.10 -14.34 -21.46
CA GLU A 410 4.08 -14.66 -22.52
C GLU A 410 3.43 -14.84 -23.90
N SER A 411 2.15 -15.23 -23.97
CA SER A 411 1.42 -15.34 -25.24
C SER A 411 1.30 -14.00 -25.99
N PHE A 412 1.42 -12.88 -25.28
CA PHE A 412 1.42 -11.53 -25.86
C PHE A 412 2.81 -11.09 -26.39
N SER A 413 3.84 -11.89 -26.23
CA SER A 413 5.18 -11.55 -26.74
C SER A 413 5.16 -11.41 -28.26
N GLY A 414 5.60 -10.25 -28.76
CA GLY A 414 5.59 -9.91 -30.19
C GLY A 414 4.21 -9.62 -30.79
N ALA A 415 3.14 -9.63 -29.98
CA ALA A 415 1.80 -9.23 -30.39
C ALA A 415 1.67 -7.69 -30.53
N SER A 416 0.51 -7.20 -30.99
CA SER A 416 0.18 -5.78 -30.90
C SER A 416 0.08 -5.34 -29.41
N TYR A 417 0.47 -4.09 -29.11
CA TYR A 417 0.22 -3.56 -27.78
C TYR A 417 -1.23 -3.09 -27.55
N ARG A 418 -2.00 -2.89 -28.65
CA ARG A 418 -3.36 -2.38 -28.64
C ARG A 418 -4.31 -3.35 -29.35
N PHE A 419 -5.48 -3.53 -28.78
CA PHE A 419 -6.54 -4.44 -29.23
C PHE A 419 -7.90 -3.75 -29.12
N THR A 420 -8.80 -4.03 -30.03
CA THR A 420 -10.24 -3.91 -29.78
C THR A 420 -10.68 -5.04 -28.85
N THR A 421 -11.90 -5.00 -28.32
CA THR A 421 -12.43 -6.09 -27.49
C THR A 421 -12.42 -7.42 -28.24
N ASP A 422 -12.88 -7.42 -29.48
CA ASP A 422 -12.91 -8.64 -30.33
C ASP A 422 -11.51 -9.17 -30.61
N GLU A 423 -10.55 -8.32 -31.00
CA GLU A 423 -9.16 -8.71 -31.24
C GLU A 423 -8.51 -9.31 -29.97
N LEU A 424 -8.83 -8.76 -28.78
CA LEU A 424 -8.35 -9.26 -27.51
C LEU A 424 -8.91 -10.65 -27.20
N LEU A 425 -10.21 -10.85 -27.38
CA LEU A 425 -10.89 -12.14 -27.16
C LEU A 425 -10.45 -13.18 -28.17
N GLU A 426 -10.23 -12.82 -29.44
CA GLU A 426 -9.68 -13.69 -30.47
C GLU A 426 -8.24 -14.11 -30.11
N HIS A 427 -7.37 -13.18 -29.70
CA HIS A 427 -6.01 -13.49 -29.24
C HIS A 427 -6.03 -14.48 -28.08
N ILE A 428 -6.87 -14.25 -27.07
CA ILE A 428 -7.02 -15.12 -25.91
C ILE A 428 -7.52 -16.50 -26.34
N SER A 429 -8.52 -16.58 -27.21
CA SER A 429 -9.03 -17.85 -27.73
C SER A 429 -7.94 -18.64 -28.45
N ASP A 430 -7.22 -18.00 -29.36
CA ASP A 430 -6.28 -18.66 -30.27
C ASP A 430 -4.95 -19.01 -29.59
N LYS A 431 -4.42 -18.13 -28.77
CA LYS A 431 -3.10 -18.31 -28.19
C LYS A 431 -3.12 -18.97 -26.80
N ILE A 432 -4.24 -18.89 -26.09
CA ILE A 432 -4.36 -19.39 -24.72
C ILE A 432 -5.32 -20.58 -24.68
N ILE A 433 -6.62 -20.35 -24.94
CA ILE A 433 -7.65 -21.38 -24.73
C ILE A 433 -7.43 -22.62 -25.60
N LYS A 434 -7.09 -22.45 -26.88
CA LYS A 434 -6.79 -23.57 -27.78
C LYS A 434 -5.59 -24.40 -27.35
N ARG A 435 -4.67 -23.85 -26.53
CA ARG A 435 -3.44 -24.53 -26.12
C ARG A 435 -3.51 -25.14 -24.72
N VAL A 436 -4.09 -24.41 -23.76
CA VAL A 436 -4.09 -24.82 -22.35
C VAL A 436 -5.51 -25.06 -21.79
N GLY A 437 -6.56 -24.90 -22.63
CA GLY A 437 -7.95 -24.89 -22.18
C GLY A 437 -8.32 -23.56 -21.50
N VAL A 438 -9.56 -23.48 -20.98
CA VAL A 438 -9.99 -22.30 -20.21
C VAL A 438 -9.28 -22.32 -18.86
N PRO A 439 -8.40 -21.34 -18.57
CA PRO A 439 -7.68 -21.30 -17.31
C PRO A 439 -8.63 -21.17 -16.12
N LYS A 440 -8.37 -21.93 -15.07
CA LYS A 440 -9.05 -21.73 -13.79
C LYS A 440 -8.53 -20.44 -13.16
N ILE A 441 -9.40 -19.46 -12.97
CA ILE A 441 -9.08 -18.17 -12.37
C ILE A 441 -9.93 -18.00 -11.13
N ASP A 442 -9.31 -17.86 -9.98
CA ASP A 442 -10.03 -17.71 -8.73
C ASP A 442 -10.83 -16.40 -8.68
N GLY A 443 -12.08 -16.51 -8.24
CA GLY A 443 -13.01 -15.38 -8.18
C GLY A 443 -13.58 -14.95 -9.54
N VAL A 444 -13.43 -15.80 -10.59
CA VAL A 444 -14.04 -15.57 -11.90
C VAL A 444 -14.70 -16.87 -12.37
N SER A 445 -15.97 -16.79 -12.83
CA SER A 445 -16.64 -17.94 -13.41
C SER A 445 -15.94 -18.40 -14.68
N SER A 446 -15.60 -19.70 -14.76
CA SER A 446 -15.00 -20.31 -15.94
C SER A 446 -15.94 -20.39 -17.15
N ASP A 447 -17.24 -20.18 -16.91
CA ASP A 447 -18.30 -20.33 -17.95
C ASP A 447 -18.20 -19.25 -19.03
N LYS A 448 -17.49 -18.16 -18.77
CA LYS A 448 -17.34 -17.03 -19.70
C LYS A 448 -16.11 -17.15 -20.64
N GLY A 449 -15.37 -18.25 -20.59
CA GLY A 449 -14.27 -18.53 -21.51
C GLY A 449 -13.24 -17.39 -21.60
N GLY A 450 -13.00 -16.88 -22.81
CA GLY A 450 -12.01 -15.83 -23.08
C GLY A 450 -12.27 -14.53 -22.35
N LEU A 451 -13.54 -14.19 -22.10
CA LEU A 451 -13.92 -12.98 -21.36
C LEU A 451 -13.43 -13.05 -19.90
N SER A 452 -13.46 -14.22 -19.28
CA SER A 452 -12.92 -14.41 -17.93
C SER A 452 -11.42 -14.10 -17.85
N VAL A 453 -10.66 -14.53 -18.86
CA VAL A 453 -9.24 -14.25 -18.96
C VAL A 453 -9.00 -12.76 -19.20
N ALA A 454 -9.72 -12.14 -20.12
CA ALA A 454 -9.61 -10.70 -20.41
C ALA A 454 -9.92 -9.85 -19.17
N HIS A 455 -11.03 -10.15 -18.46
CA HIS A 455 -11.37 -9.48 -17.21
C HIS A 455 -10.27 -9.64 -16.14
N PHE A 456 -9.69 -10.82 -16.03
CA PHE A 456 -8.59 -11.06 -15.10
C PHE A 456 -7.34 -10.25 -15.45
N LEU A 457 -6.96 -10.19 -16.74
CA LEU A 457 -5.82 -9.38 -17.21
C LEU A 457 -6.04 -7.89 -16.93
N PHE A 458 -7.27 -7.41 -17.05
CA PHE A 458 -7.64 -6.04 -16.66
C PHE A 458 -7.58 -5.85 -15.15
N ARG A 459 -8.13 -6.79 -14.38
CA ARG A 459 -8.11 -6.77 -12.91
C ARG A 459 -6.69 -6.78 -12.34
N CYS A 460 -5.78 -7.56 -12.88
CA CYS A 460 -4.39 -7.56 -12.42
C CYS A 460 -3.55 -6.37 -12.95
N GLY A 461 -4.11 -5.55 -13.86
CA GLY A 461 -3.46 -4.37 -14.43
C GLY A 461 -2.40 -4.70 -15.48
N PHE A 462 -2.48 -5.88 -16.11
CA PHE A 462 -1.67 -6.20 -17.28
C PHE A 462 -2.14 -5.44 -18.51
N ILE A 463 -3.46 -5.32 -18.69
CA ILE A 463 -4.08 -4.45 -19.67
C ILE A 463 -4.86 -3.32 -18.99
N ALA A 464 -5.05 -2.23 -19.71
CA ALA A 464 -5.89 -1.10 -19.32
C ALA A 464 -6.78 -0.69 -20.48
N ALA A 465 -7.98 -0.17 -20.21
CA ALA A 465 -8.80 0.42 -21.25
C ALA A 465 -8.28 1.81 -21.60
N ARG A 466 -8.29 2.16 -22.88
CA ARG A 466 -7.91 3.48 -23.36
C ARG A 466 -9.04 4.46 -23.15
N ASP A 467 -8.78 5.58 -22.49
CA ASP A 467 -9.72 6.69 -22.44
C ASP A 467 -9.54 7.59 -23.67
N GLU A 468 -10.34 7.35 -24.69
CA GLU A 468 -10.31 8.13 -25.94
C GLU A 468 -10.87 9.55 -25.75
N SER A 469 -11.59 9.82 -24.65
CA SER A 469 -12.11 11.14 -24.32
C SER A 469 -11.03 12.05 -23.70
N ASP A 470 -9.95 11.47 -23.18
CA ASP A 470 -8.84 12.23 -22.62
C ASP A 470 -8.06 12.96 -23.73
N VAL A 471 -8.32 14.27 -23.85
CA VAL A 471 -7.62 15.15 -24.79
C VAL A 471 -6.10 15.17 -24.60
N THR A 472 -5.60 14.76 -23.43
CA THR A 472 -4.14 14.66 -23.18
C THR A 472 -3.53 13.42 -23.83
N GLY A 473 -4.35 12.43 -24.21
CA GLY A 473 -3.91 11.16 -24.76
C GLY A 473 -3.05 10.33 -23.78
N LEU A 474 -3.18 10.61 -22.51
CA LEU A 474 -2.48 9.91 -21.41
C LEU A 474 -3.47 9.14 -20.53
N GLY A 475 -4.78 9.23 -20.83
CA GLY A 475 -5.85 8.61 -20.08
C GLY A 475 -5.89 7.10 -20.27
N PHE A 476 -5.84 6.39 -19.16
CA PHE A 476 -6.10 4.96 -19.06
C PHE A 476 -7.13 4.74 -17.97
N MET A 477 -8.18 4.00 -18.27
CA MET A 477 -9.13 3.53 -17.28
C MET A 477 -8.60 2.24 -16.67
N ARG A 478 -8.40 2.22 -15.35
CA ARG A 478 -7.93 1.06 -14.60
C ARG A 478 -9.11 0.30 -14.01
N TYR A 479 -8.84 -0.92 -13.58
CA TYR A 479 -9.84 -1.78 -12.94
C TYR A 479 -10.49 -1.10 -11.71
N GLU A 480 -9.72 -0.39 -10.89
CA GLU A 480 -10.21 0.29 -9.69
C GLU A 480 -11.22 1.40 -10.02
N GLU A 481 -11.10 2.01 -11.20
CA GLU A 481 -11.99 3.09 -11.67
C GLU A 481 -13.25 2.54 -12.35
N ARG A 482 -13.11 1.40 -13.04
CA ARG A 482 -14.17 0.77 -13.84
C ARG A 482 -14.15 -0.76 -13.70
N PRO A 483 -14.46 -1.32 -12.52
CA PRO A 483 -14.33 -2.78 -12.26
C PRO A 483 -15.29 -3.64 -13.08
N ASN A 484 -16.36 -3.06 -13.62
CA ASN A 484 -17.38 -3.79 -14.37
C ASN A 484 -17.03 -4.02 -15.85
N LEU A 485 -15.97 -3.39 -16.37
CA LEU A 485 -15.52 -3.62 -17.75
C LEU A 485 -15.10 -5.08 -17.93
N LEU A 486 -15.43 -5.69 -19.06
CA LEU A 486 -15.19 -7.10 -19.37
C LEU A 486 -15.85 -8.10 -18.40
N SER A 487 -16.78 -7.67 -17.58
CA SER A 487 -17.44 -8.54 -16.60
C SER A 487 -18.66 -9.28 -17.15
N SER A 488 -19.27 -8.81 -18.24
CA SER A 488 -20.49 -9.35 -18.82
C SER A 488 -20.36 -9.54 -20.34
N GLY A 489 -20.77 -10.73 -20.82
CA GLY A 489 -20.87 -10.99 -22.25
C GLY A 489 -22.04 -10.30 -22.95
N VAL A 490 -22.93 -9.66 -22.19
CA VAL A 490 -24.07 -8.88 -22.74
C VAL A 490 -23.65 -7.44 -23.03
N ASN A 491 -22.68 -6.93 -22.29
CA ASN A 491 -22.07 -5.64 -22.52
C ASN A 491 -20.56 -5.84 -22.71
N LEU A 492 -20.13 -5.90 -23.96
CA LEU A 492 -18.73 -6.13 -24.35
C LEU A 492 -17.90 -4.85 -24.39
N ASP A 493 -18.42 -3.75 -23.84
CA ASP A 493 -17.73 -2.45 -23.85
C ASP A 493 -17.30 -2.03 -25.28
N ASP A 494 -18.25 -2.14 -26.21
CA ASP A 494 -18.04 -1.88 -27.64
C ASP A 494 -17.45 -0.48 -27.87
N GLY A 495 -16.40 -0.44 -28.69
CA GLY A 495 -15.68 0.79 -29.02
C GLY A 495 -14.53 1.12 -28.08
N LEU A 496 -14.30 0.37 -26.99
CA LEU A 496 -13.10 0.53 -26.18
C LEU A 496 -11.88 -0.14 -26.83
N ASN A 497 -10.74 0.50 -26.68
CA ASN A 497 -9.45 -0.07 -27.00
C ASN A 497 -8.73 -0.52 -25.72
N TRP A 498 -8.17 -1.72 -25.78
CA TRP A 498 -7.39 -2.32 -24.69
C TRP A 498 -5.92 -2.22 -25.02
N GLU A 499 -5.13 -1.73 -24.10
CA GLU A 499 -3.70 -1.64 -24.29
C GLU A 499 -2.95 -2.45 -23.24
N ILE A 500 -1.91 -3.18 -23.67
CA ILE A 500 -0.93 -3.71 -22.75
C ILE A 500 -0.30 -2.54 -22.04
N HIS A 501 -0.31 -2.57 -20.69
CA HIS A 501 0.21 -1.48 -19.89
C HIS A 501 1.66 -1.14 -20.29
N PRO A 502 2.02 0.14 -20.46
CA PRO A 502 3.31 0.54 -21.02
C PRO A 502 4.53 -0.08 -20.33
N SER A 503 4.45 -0.37 -19.03
CA SER A 503 5.55 -0.97 -18.27
C SER A 503 5.93 -2.39 -18.69
N TYR A 504 5.05 -3.10 -19.43
CA TYR A 504 5.32 -4.46 -19.90
C TYR A 504 5.74 -4.53 -21.37
N ARG A 505 5.54 -3.45 -22.14
CA ARG A 505 5.67 -3.46 -23.62
C ARG A 505 7.06 -3.84 -24.09
N GLU A 506 8.09 -3.23 -23.49
CA GLU A 506 9.48 -3.45 -23.92
C GLU A 506 9.96 -4.87 -23.61
N VAL A 507 9.65 -5.41 -22.42
CA VAL A 507 10.05 -6.77 -22.04
C VAL A 507 9.35 -7.84 -22.88
N LEU A 508 8.09 -7.59 -23.30
CA LEU A 508 7.33 -8.49 -24.17
C LEU A 508 7.59 -8.24 -25.65
N ARG A 509 8.42 -7.23 -26.00
CA ARG A 509 8.71 -6.88 -27.40
C ARG A 509 7.45 -6.71 -28.25
N VAL A 510 6.40 -6.09 -27.66
CA VAL A 510 5.15 -5.88 -28.39
C VAL A 510 5.34 -4.92 -29.56
N LYS A 511 4.57 -5.14 -30.61
CA LYS A 511 4.68 -4.38 -31.86
C LYS A 511 3.66 -3.24 -31.89
N GLN A 512 4.06 -2.15 -32.54
CA GLN A 512 3.20 -1.05 -32.87
C GLN A 512 2.49 -1.36 -34.19
N LYS A 513 1.19 -1.09 -34.30
CA LYS A 513 0.50 -1.18 -35.58
C LYS A 513 1.04 -0.08 -36.51
N ALA A 514 1.21 -0.42 -37.80
CA ALA A 514 1.67 0.54 -38.82
C ALA A 514 0.69 1.73 -38.89
N GLY A 515 1.20 2.96 -38.77
CA GLY A 515 0.38 4.20 -38.83
C GLY A 515 0.01 4.79 -37.45
N GLU A 516 0.29 4.14 -36.35
CA GLU A 516 0.08 4.70 -35.02
C GLU A 516 1.26 5.60 -34.61
N ALA A 517 0.96 6.77 -34.02
CA ALA A 517 2.00 7.65 -33.49
C ALA A 517 2.79 6.91 -32.40
N THR A 518 4.12 7.06 -32.41
CA THR A 518 5.00 6.50 -31.37
C THR A 518 4.58 7.01 -29.99
N HIS A 519 3.72 6.26 -29.31
CA HIS A 519 3.49 6.41 -27.89
C HIS A 519 4.54 5.56 -27.19
N PHE A 520 5.11 6.07 -26.14
CA PHE A 520 6.18 5.55 -25.31
C PHE A 520 6.46 4.05 -25.40
#